data_427f7957e3c042f00f044da58d2896eb
#
_entry.id   427f7957e3c042f00f044da58d2896eb
#
_cell.length_a   1.000
_cell.length_b   1.000
_cell.length_c   1.000
_cell.angle_alpha   90.00
_cell.angle_beta   90.00
_cell.angle_gamma   90.00
#
_symmetry.space_group_name_H-M   'P 1'
#
loop_
_entity.id
_entity.type
_entity.pdbx_description
1 polymer ?
#
loop_
_entity_poly.entity_id
_entity_poly.type
_entity_poly.pdbx_seq_one_letter_code
_entity_poly.pdbx_strand_id
1 'polypeptide(L)'
;MNENEQATRTSGTTERSLPEEVEVAIVGAGPTGLTLAGMLSGYGIRTAVLDGAQGPALHSRAAVVHARTLETLEPLGVVGKMLGGGVVVPHFGVRDRDRLLLRVDFDGLPTTHPYTLMLPQDRTERILLGALHEQGGRVLWEHEAVGIRQDAGGVDLLVRGARGDGRVRARY
;
A
#
# COMPACT_ATOMS: atom_id res chain seq x y z
N MET A 1 43.80 -30.64 14.51
CA MET A 1 42.47 -31.29 14.53
C MET A 1 41.49 -30.19 14.88
N ASN A 2 40.71 -29.77 13.92
CA ASN A 2 40.05 -28.50 13.90
C ASN A 2 38.61 -28.59 14.46
N GLU A 3 38.43 -28.00 15.63
CA GLU A 3 37.13 -27.60 16.12
C GLU A 3 36.90 -26.15 15.67
N ASN A 4 36.31 -25.94 14.52
CA ASN A 4 35.82 -24.60 14.14
C ASN A 4 34.99 -24.60 12.84
N GLU A 5 33.95 -25.45 12.81
CA GLU A 5 33.05 -25.48 11.62
C GLU A 5 31.60 -25.73 12.02
N GLN A 6 31.10 -24.98 13.02
CA GLN A 6 29.67 -25.02 13.37
C GLN A 6 29.18 -23.69 13.95
N ALA A 7 29.29 -22.62 13.21
CA ALA A 7 28.57 -21.40 13.57
C ALA A 7 28.39 -20.51 12.32
N THR A 8 27.53 -20.88 11.39
CA THR A 8 26.97 -19.89 10.44
C THR A 8 25.84 -20.54 9.62
N ARG A 9 24.70 -20.84 10.24
CA ARG A 9 23.45 -21.10 9.50
C ARG A 9 22.26 -20.83 10.40
N THR A 10 22.02 -19.58 10.73
CA THR A 10 20.69 -19.14 11.26
C THR A 10 20.52 -17.65 11.02
N SER A 11 20.33 -17.28 9.77
CA SER A 11 19.73 -15.97 9.46
C SER A 11 19.12 -16.05 8.05
N GLY A 12 17.82 -16.06 7.98
CA GLY A 12 17.12 -15.82 6.72
C GLY A 12 16.11 -16.87 6.31
N THR A 13 15.06 -17.13 7.08
CA THR A 13 13.85 -17.79 6.52
C THR A 13 12.63 -17.64 7.46
N THR A 14 12.41 -16.46 8.06
CA THR A 14 11.22 -16.24 8.91
C THR A 14 10.13 -15.42 8.18
N GLU A 15 10.17 -15.29 6.86
CA GLU A 15 9.46 -14.18 6.22
C GLU A 15 8.30 -14.54 5.28
N ARG A 16 7.90 -15.80 5.16
CA ARG A 16 6.92 -16.17 4.14
C ARG A 16 5.74 -17.02 4.61
N SER A 17 5.52 -17.17 5.91
CA SER A 17 4.36 -17.88 6.42
C SER A 17 3.18 -16.93 6.66
N LEU A 18 1.99 -17.40 6.29
CA LEU A 18 0.74 -16.72 6.67
C LEU A 18 0.64 -16.64 8.20
N PRO A 19 0.25 -15.50 8.78
CA PRO A 19 -0.11 -15.44 10.20
C PRO A 19 -1.40 -16.22 10.42
N GLU A 20 -1.48 -16.94 11.52
CA GLU A 20 -2.71 -17.68 11.90
C GLU A 20 -3.83 -16.70 12.25
N GLU A 21 -3.49 -15.62 12.99
CA GLU A 21 -4.44 -14.65 13.48
C GLU A 21 -3.88 -13.21 13.44
N VAL A 22 -4.73 -12.27 13.01
CA VAL A 22 -4.47 -10.83 12.99
C VAL A 22 -5.70 -10.05 13.46
N GLU A 23 -5.54 -8.76 13.72
CA GLU A 23 -6.69 -7.89 14.00
C GLU A 23 -7.40 -7.47 12.73
N VAL A 24 -6.64 -7.14 11.67
CA VAL A 24 -7.18 -6.73 10.37
C VAL A 24 -6.46 -7.46 9.24
N ALA A 25 -7.23 -8.08 8.35
CA ALA A 25 -6.72 -8.61 7.08
C ALA A 25 -7.07 -7.67 5.93
N ILE A 26 -6.06 -7.28 5.17
CA ILE A 26 -6.18 -6.36 4.03
C ILE A 26 -5.91 -7.15 2.76
N VAL A 27 -6.86 -7.16 1.84
CA VAL A 27 -6.72 -7.81 0.54
C VAL A 27 -6.46 -6.77 -0.54
N GLY A 28 -5.29 -6.89 -1.16
CA GLY A 28 -4.79 -5.97 -2.17
C GLY A 28 -3.76 -4.97 -1.61
N ALA A 29 -2.57 -4.96 -2.20
CA ALA A 29 -1.47 -4.05 -1.87
C ALA A 29 -1.35 -2.89 -2.86
N GLY A 30 -2.48 -2.43 -3.40
CA GLY A 30 -2.56 -1.18 -4.15
C GLY A 30 -2.52 0.05 -3.22
N PRO A 31 -2.65 1.27 -3.76
CA PRO A 31 -2.53 2.50 -2.97
C PRO A 31 -3.45 2.54 -1.75
N THR A 32 -4.70 2.07 -1.87
CA THR A 32 -5.67 2.05 -0.77
C THR A 32 -5.25 1.08 0.34
N GLY A 33 -4.91 -0.16 -0.04
CA GLY A 33 -4.50 -1.18 0.94
C GLY A 33 -3.21 -0.82 1.65
N LEU A 34 -2.22 -0.31 0.93
CA LEU A 34 -0.95 0.17 1.51
C LEU A 34 -1.15 1.37 2.45
N THR A 35 -2.04 2.31 2.08
CA THR A 35 -2.39 3.44 2.93
C THR A 35 -3.04 2.96 4.23
N LEU A 36 -4.05 2.08 4.12
CA LEU A 36 -4.72 1.51 5.28
C LEU A 36 -3.74 0.75 6.18
N ALA A 37 -2.89 -0.10 5.59
CA ALA A 37 -1.89 -0.86 6.32
C ALA A 37 -0.90 0.04 7.08
N GLY A 38 -0.39 1.09 6.42
CA GLY A 38 0.51 2.06 7.06
C GLY A 38 -0.15 2.80 8.22
N MET A 39 -1.40 3.24 8.06
CA MET A 39 -2.15 3.89 9.14
C MET A 39 -2.38 2.97 10.32
N LEU A 40 -2.85 1.74 10.08
CA LEU A 40 -3.10 0.77 11.14
C LEU A 40 -1.82 0.35 11.85
N SER A 41 -0.71 0.19 11.12
CA SER A 41 0.61 -0.07 11.70
C SER A 41 1.06 1.07 12.62
N GLY A 42 0.84 2.33 12.22
CA GLY A 42 1.10 3.51 13.06
C GLY A 42 0.30 3.54 14.36
N TYR A 43 -0.87 2.91 14.39
CA TYR A 43 -1.68 2.72 15.60
C TYR A 43 -1.35 1.44 16.38
N GLY A 44 -0.35 0.66 15.95
CA GLY A 44 0.04 -0.59 16.59
C GLY A 44 -0.91 -1.76 16.35
N ILE A 45 -1.81 -1.66 15.37
CA ILE A 45 -2.77 -2.71 15.02
C ILE A 45 -2.07 -3.76 14.15
N ARG A 46 -2.17 -5.02 14.56
CA ARG A 46 -1.58 -6.15 13.82
C ARG A 46 -2.36 -6.41 12.53
N THR A 47 -1.70 -6.19 11.40
CA THR A 47 -2.31 -6.38 10.08
C THR A 47 -1.62 -7.49 9.29
N ALA A 48 -2.39 -8.16 8.42
CA ALA A 48 -1.86 -8.96 7.32
C ALA A 48 -2.30 -8.30 6.01
N VAL A 49 -1.35 -7.94 5.16
CA VAL A 49 -1.62 -7.42 3.81
C VAL A 49 -1.28 -8.51 2.82
N LEU A 50 -2.28 -8.96 2.05
CA LEU A 50 -2.14 -10.04 1.06
C LEU A 50 -2.37 -9.48 -0.34
N ASP A 51 -1.54 -9.93 -1.28
CA ASP A 51 -1.74 -9.63 -2.71
C ASP A 51 -1.33 -10.84 -3.54
N GLY A 52 -2.15 -11.18 -4.53
CA GLY A 52 -1.89 -12.30 -5.45
C GLY A 52 -0.77 -12.02 -6.47
N ALA A 53 -0.35 -10.77 -6.64
CA ALA A 53 0.76 -10.42 -7.51
C ALA A 53 2.11 -10.86 -6.93
N GLN A 54 3.13 -10.92 -7.77
CA GLN A 54 4.51 -11.25 -7.35
C GLN A 54 5.23 -10.08 -6.67
N GLY A 55 4.66 -8.87 -6.74
CA GLY A 55 5.24 -7.65 -6.21
C GLY A 55 4.47 -6.41 -6.64
N PRO A 56 4.99 -5.21 -6.33
CA PRO A 56 4.37 -3.95 -6.71
C PRO A 56 4.14 -3.84 -8.21
N ALA A 57 3.10 -3.11 -8.62
CA ALA A 57 2.80 -2.90 -10.03
C ALA A 57 3.98 -2.27 -10.78
N LEU A 58 4.31 -2.82 -11.95
CA LEU A 58 5.37 -2.30 -12.83
C LEU A 58 4.86 -1.24 -13.80
N HIS A 59 3.53 -1.11 -13.95
CA HIS A 59 2.89 -0.20 -14.90
C HIS A 59 1.89 0.68 -14.17
N SER A 60 1.92 1.98 -14.50
CA SER A 60 0.98 2.95 -13.95
C SER A 60 -0.39 2.84 -14.63
N ARG A 61 -1.46 2.80 -13.82
CA ARG A 61 -2.86 2.87 -14.27
C ARG A 61 -3.49 4.24 -14.00
N ALA A 62 -2.85 5.05 -13.16
CA ALA A 62 -3.28 6.39 -12.79
C ALA A 62 -2.05 7.26 -12.53
N ALA A 63 -2.22 8.57 -12.71
CA ALA A 63 -1.11 9.51 -12.51
C ALA A 63 -1.51 10.75 -11.69
N VAL A 64 -2.75 10.85 -11.23
CA VAL A 64 -3.25 12.05 -10.54
C VAL A 64 -3.54 11.73 -9.09
N VAL A 65 -2.92 12.47 -8.18
CA VAL A 65 -3.19 12.47 -6.74
C VAL A 65 -3.82 13.81 -6.38
N HIS A 66 -5.07 13.78 -5.92
CA HIS A 66 -5.81 14.99 -5.58
C HIS A 66 -5.47 15.52 -4.19
N ALA A 67 -5.77 16.79 -3.93
CA ALA A 67 -5.57 17.47 -2.66
C ALA A 67 -6.04 16.66 -1.46
N ARG A 68 -7.28 16.15 -1.48
CA ARG A 68 -7.84 15.34 -0.39
C ARG A 68 -7.06 14.05 -0.13
N THR A 69 -6.51 13.44 -1.17
CA THR A 69 -5.66 12.27 -1.02
C THR A 69 -4.34 12.63 -0.35
N LEU A 70 -3.72 13.75 -0.72
CA LEU A 70 -2.50 14.24 -0.08
C LEU A 70 -2.73 14.53 1.41
N GLU A 71 -3.83 15.20 1.78
CA GLU A 71 -4.22 15.41 3.18
C GLU A 71 -4.36 14.09 3.94
N THR A 72 -5.01 13.09 3.33
CA THR A 72 -5.17 11.76 3.92
C THR A 72 -3.84 11.07 4.15
N LEU A 73 -2.84 11.33 3.31
CA LEU A 73 -1.51 10.71 3.38
C LEU A 73 -0.52 11.46 4.28
N GLU A 74 -0.84 12.69 4.74
CA GLU A 74 0.03 13.45 5.64
C GLU A 74 0.45 12.69 6.90
N PRO A 75 -0.47 11.98 7.62
CA PRO A 75 -0.10 11.25 8.83
C PRO A 75 0.93 10.14 8.60
N LEU A 76 1.06 9.65 7.35
CA LEU A 76 2.07 8.67 6.98
C LEU A 76 3.45 9.29 6.70
N GLY A 77 3.57 10.62 6.66
CA GLY A 77 4.82 11.32 6.37
C GLY A 77 5.34 11.15 4.95
N VAL A 78 4.50 10.66 4.01
CA VAL A 78 4.92 10.30 2.64
C VAL A 78 4.79 11.46 1.65
N VAL A 79 4.02 12.50 1.98
CA VAL A 79 3.67 13.58 1.05
C VAL A 79 4.92 14.29 0.52
N GLY A 80 5.92 14.55 1.36
CA GLY A 80 7.18 15.15 0.93
C GLY A 80 7.93 14.31 -0.11
N LYS A 81 7.98 12.97 0.07
CA LYS A 81 8.57 12.03 -0.90
C LYS A 81 7.78 12.04 -2.21
N MET A 82 6.45 12.13 -2.14
CA MET A 82 5.57 12.19 -3.32
C MET A 82 5.76 13.50 -4.10
N LEU A 83 5.83 14.64 -3.43
CA LEU A 83 6.08 15.94 -4.05
C LEU A 83 7.45 15.99 -4.74
N GLY A 84 8.48 15.42 -4.13
CA GLY A 84 9.82 15.32 -4.72
C GLY A 84 9.89 14.42 -5.96
N GLY A 85 8.95 13.50 -6.13
CA GLY A 85 8.89 12.56 -7.25
C GLY A 85 7.86 12.88 -8.33
N GLY A 86 7.00 13.88 -8.12
CA GLY A 86 5.88 14.23 -8.97
C GLY A 86 5.95 15.64 -9.54
N VAL A 87 4.93 16.03 -10.29
CA VAL A 87 4.75 17.37 -10.84
C VAL A 87 3.51 18.00 -10.23
N VAL A 88 3.68 19.14 -9.59
CA VAL A 88 2.59 19.93 -9.02
C VAL A 88 1.85 20.65 -10.14
N VAL A 89 0.54 20.49 -10.20
CA VAL A 89 -0.34 21.08 -11.23
C VAL A 89 -1.41 21.94 -10.53
N PRO A 90 -1.23 23.26 -10.49
CA PRO A 90 -2.14 24.18 -9.79
C PRO A 90 -3.45 24.42 -10.54
N HIS A 91 -3.50 24.08 -11.82
CA HIS A 91 -4.69 24.19 -12.65
C HIS A 91 -4.62 23.23 -13.84
N PHE A 92 -5.76 22.85 -14.40
CA PHE A 92 -5.82 22.13 -15.66
C PHE A 92 -6.93 22.66 -16.57
N GLY A 93 -6.82 22.40 -17.84
CA GLY A 93 -7.81 22.77 -18.84
C GLY A 93 -8.28 21.57 -19.65
N VAL A 94 -9.58 21.48 -19.88
CA VAL A 94 -10.17 20.54 -20.84
C VAL A 94 -10.34 21.28 -22.16
N ARG A 95 -9.83 20.70 -23.24
CA ARG A 95 -9.88 21.30 -24.58
C ARG A 95 -10.51 20.35 -25.57
N ASP A 96 -11.22 20.95 -26.55
CA ASP A 96 -11.59 20.30 -27.80
C ASP A 96 -10.73 20.96 -28.88
N ARG A 97 -9.73 20.26 -29.36
CA ARG A 97 -8.68 20.81 -30.26
C ARG A 97 -8.09 22.10 -29.63
N ASP A 98 -8.22 23.23 -30.28
CA ASP A 98 -7.71 24.53 -29.84
C ASP A 98 -8.67 25.30 -28.93
N ARG A 99 -9.91 24.83 -28.78
CA ARG A 99 -10.94 25.48 -27.97
C ARG A 99 -10.87 25.03 -26.54
N LEU A 100 -10.64 25.98 -25.61
CA LEU A 100 -10.75 25.70 -24.17
C LEU A 100 -12.23 25.54 -23.81
N LEU A 101 -12.61 24.36 -23.29
CA LEU A 101 -13.97 24.05 -22.85
C LEU A 101 -14.17 24.36 -21.38
N LEU A 102 -13.16 24.03 -20.56
CA LEU A 102 -13.20 24.18 -19.10
C LEU A 102 -11.79 24.47 -18.58
N ARG A 103 -11.67 25.41 -17.66
CA ARG A 103 -10.50 25.61 -16.83
C ARG A 103 -10.88 25.34 -15.39
N VAL A 104 -10.06 24.56 -14.69
CA VAL A 104 -10.18 24.29 -13.26
C VAL A 104 -8.93 24.81 -12.59
N ASP A 105 -9.11 25.77 -11.69
CA ASP A 105 -8.07 26.33 -10.85
C ASP A 105 -8.24 25.80 -9.42
N PHE A 106 -7.16 25.46 -8.75
CA PHE A 106 -7.17 24.91 -7.40
C PHE A 106 -6.80 25.94 -6.33
N ASP A 107 -6.34 27.13 -6.70
CA ASP A 107 -5.83 28.17 -5.79
C ASP A 107 -6.82 28.61 -4.72
N GLY A 108 -8.13 28.44 -4.95
CA GLY A 108 -9.19 28.79 -4.00
C GLY A 108 -9.59 27.65 -3.04
N LEU A 109 -8.94 26.49 -3.09
CA LEU A 109 -9.27 25.39 -2.21
C LEU A 109 -8.77 25.64 -0.78
N PRO A 110 -9.60 25.43 0.25
CA PRO A 110 -9.21 25.58 1.65
C PRO A 110 -8.39 24.38 2.14
N THR A 111 -7.19 24.20 1.58
CA THR A 111 -6.28 23.06 1.84
C THR A 111 -4.83 23.53 1.84
N THR A 112 -3.94 22.78 2.50
CA THR A 112 -2.49 22.96 2.40
C THR A 112 -1.93 22.49 1.05
N HIS A 113 -2.75 21.78 0.23
CA HIS A 113 -2.38 21.27 -1.08
C HIS A 113 -3.34 21.77 -2.18
N PRO A 114 -3.36 23.11 -2.50
CA PRO A 114 -4.30 23.68 -3.49
C PRO A 114 -3.86 23.36 -4.92
N TYR A 115 -3.66 22.06 -5.22
CA TYR A 115 -3.21 21.54 -6.52
C TYR A 115 -3.53 20.06 -6.66
N THR A 116 -3.34 19.53 -7.85
CA THR A 116 -3.19 18.09 -8.06
C THR A 116 -1.72 17.75 -8.24
N LEU A 117 -1.31 16.56 -7.81
CA LEU A 117 0.03 16.04 -8.03
C LEU A 117 -0.01 14.98 -9.13
N MET A 118 0.75 15.20 -10.19
CA MET A 118 0.97 14.20 -11.23
C MET A 118 2.10 13.28 -10.79
N LEU A 119 1.74 12.10 -10.27
CA LEU A 119 2.69 11.08 -9.82
C LEU A 119 2.19 9.71 -10.29
N PRO A 120 2.97 8.97 -11.11
CA PRO A 120 2.59 7.64 -11.56
C PRO A 120 2.27 6.70 -10.39
N GLN A 121 1.22 5.88 -10.54
CA GLN A 121 0.73 4.99 -9.49
C GLN A 121 1.80 4.02 -8.98
N ASP A 122 2.66 3.50 -9.85
CA ASP A 122 3.77 2.63 -9.48
C ASP A 122 4.79 3.32 -8.55
N ARG A 123 4.97 4.63 -8.67
CA ARG A 123 5.77 5.44 -7.74
C ARG A 123 5.04 5.68 -6.43
N THR A 124 3.74 5.99 -6.50
CA THR A 124 2.89 6.13 -5.31
C THR A 124 2.93 4.86 -4.47
N GLU A 125 2.72 3.68 -5.08
CA GLU A 125 2.76 2.39 -4.40
C GLU A 125 4.14 2.11 -3.78
N ARG A 126 5.23 2.39 -4.49
CA ARG A 126 6.59 2.21 -3.93
C ARG A 126 6.86 3.09 -2.72
N ILE A 127 6.39 4.34 -2.73
CA ILE A 127 6.53 5.25 -1.58
C ILE A 127 5.73 4.73 -0.38
N LEU A 128 4.47 4.32 -0.60
CA LEU A 128 3.60 3.78 0.45
C LEU A 128 4.13 2.45 1.01
N LEU A 129 4.60 1.56 0.15
CA LEU A 129 5.22 0.30 0.55
C LEU A 129 6.49 0.54 1.39
N GLY A 130 7.31 1.51 0.97
CA GLY A 130 8.49 1.93 1.75
C GLY A 130 8.11 2.42 3.15
N ALA A 131 7.08 3.25 3.27
CA ALA A 131 6.60 3.73 4.56
C ALA A 131 6.04 2.60 5.44
N LEU A 132 5.33 1.63 4.85
CA LEU A 132 4.86 0.44 5.56
C LEU A 132 6.04 -0.38 6.10
N HIS A 133 7.09 -0.58 5.31
CA HIS A 133 8.31 -1.30 5.73
C HIS A 133 9.06 -0.55 6.83
N GLU A 134 9.17 0.78 6.76
CA GLU A 134 9.78 1.62 7.80
C GLU A 134 9.08 1.44 9.16
N GLN A 135 7.78 1.13 9.15
CA GLN A 135 6.97 0.82 10.35
C GLN A 135 6.99 -0.67 10.74
N GLY A 136 7.80 -1.50 10.08
CA GLY A 136 7.89 -2.94 10.33
C GLY A 136 6.75 -3.78 9.71
N GLY A 137 5.85 -3.15 8.96
CA GLY A 137 4.80 -3.83 8.21
C GLY A 137 5.33 -4.49 6.94
N ARG A 138 4.56 -5.43 6.39
CA ARG A 138 4.95 -6.15 5.17
C ARG A 138 3.73 -6.55 4.34
N VAL A 139 3.97 -6.82 3.05
CA VAL A 139 2.99 -7.42 2.14
C VAL A 139 3.36 -8.88 1.90
N LEU A 140 2.38 -9.75 1.99
CA LEU A 140 2.46 -11.15 1.62
C LEU A 140 2.10 -11.27 0.13
N TRP A 141 3.11 -11.17 -0.72
CA TRP A 141 2.98 -11.34 -2.16
C TRP A 141 2.75 -12.79 -2.53
N GLU A 142 2.16 -13.04 -3.72
CA GLU A 142 1.78 -14.38 -4.20
C GLU A 142 0.80 -15.09 -3.26
N HIS A 143 -0.02 -14.32 -2.54
CA HIS A 143 -1.05 -14.79 -1.65
C HIS A 143 -2.41 -14.23 -2.09
N GLU A 144 -3.16 -15.04 -2.84
CA GLU A 144 -4.47 -14.67 -3.38
C GLU A 144 -5.59 -15.02 -2.39
N ALA A 145 -6.40 -14.05 -2.02
CA ALA A 145 -7.62 -14.30 -1.27
C ALA A 145 -8.67 -14.93 -2.18
N VAL A 146 -9.01 -16.19 -1.94
CA VAL A 146 -9.93 -16.97 -2.78
C VAL A 146 -11.30 -17.20 -2.15
N GLY A 147 -11.48 -16.83 -0.90
CA GLY A 147 -12.75 -16.93 -0.21
C GLY A 147 -12.76 -16.24 1.13
N ILE A 148 -13.96 -15.92 1.59
CA ILE A 148 -14.20 -15.27 2.87
C ILE A 148 -15.37 -15.97 3.57
N ARG A 149 -15.24 -16.17 4.89
CA ARG A 149 -16.31 -16.63 5.78
C ARG A 149 -16.33 -15.76 7.00
N GLN A 150 -17.49 -15.23 7.33
CA GLN A 150 -17.68 -14.37 8.50
C GLN A 150 -18.60 -15.00 9.51
N ASP A 151 -18.31 -14.86 10.77
CA ASP A 151 -19.15 -15.24 11.90
C ASP A 151 -19.14 -14.14 12.98
N ALA A 152 -19.79 -14.40 14.13
CA ALA A 152 -19.85 -13.43 15.23
C ALA A 152 -18.47 -13.11 15.87
N GLY A 153 -17.46 -13.97 15.67
CA GLY A 153 -16.11 -13.80 16.24
C GLY A 153 -15.11 -13.20 15.27
N GLY A 154 -15.47 -12.95 14.00
CA GLY A 154 -14.56 -12.36 13.02
C GLY A 154 -14.68 -12.96 11.62
N VAL A 155 -13.59 -12.93 10.89
CA VAL A 155 -13.51 -13.30 9.47
C VAL A 155 -12.42 -14.34 9.25
N ASP A 156 -12.75 -15.42 8.54
CA ASP A 156 -11.78 -16.37 8.00
C ASP A 156 -11.54 -16.04 6.54
N LEU A 157 -10.31 -15.68 6.22
CA LEU A 157 -9.86 -15.44 4.86
C LEU A 157 -9.16 -16.70 4.33
N LEU A 158 -9.70 -17.29 3.28
CA LEU A 158 -9.08 -18.42 2.58
C LEU A 158 -8.09 -17.91 1.57
N VAL A 159 -6.86 -18.39 1.64
CA VAL A 159 -5.72 -17.85 0.87
C VAL A 159 -5.08 -18.97 0.07
N ARG A 160 -4.91 -18.74 -1.22
CA ARG A 160 -4.07 -19.55 -2.10
C ARG A 160 -2.68 -18.90 -2.16
N GLY A 161 -1.67 -19.62 -1.72
CA GLY A 161 -0.28 -19.15 -1.77
C GLY A 161 0.58 -20.03 -2.66
N ALA A 162 1.73 -19.54 -3.10
CA ALA A 162 2.68 -20.26 -3.93
C ALA A 162 3.19 -21.57 -3.29
N ARG A 163 3.09 -21.69 -1.95
CA ARG A 163 3.53 -22.86 -1.18
C ARG A 163 2.40 -23.74 -0.68
N GLY A 164 1.17 -23.47 -1.10
CA GLY A 164 -0.04 -24.15 -0.70
C GLY A 164 -1.10 -23.23 -0.13
N ASP A 165 -2.30 -23.75 0.00
CA ASP A 165 -3.44 -23.02 0.50
C ASP A 165 -3.37 -22.89 2.03
N GLY A 166 -3.89 -21.79 2.56
CA GLY A 166 -3.90 -21.48 3.98
C GLY A 166 -5.13 -20.68 4.39
N ARG A 167 -5.13 -20.29 5.65
CA ARG A 167 -6.20 -19.46 6.23
C ARG A 167 -5.59 -18.41 7.16
N VAL A 168 -6.16 -17.24 7.14
CA VAL A 168 -5.91 -16.16 8.11
C VAL A 168 -7.21 -15.88 8.85
N ARG A 169 -7.21 -15.94 10.16
CA ARG A 169 -8.31 -15.45 11.00
C ARG A 169 -8.08 -13.98 11.29
N ALA A 170 -9.08 -13.15 11.04
CA ALA A 170 -9.03 -11.72 11.36
C ALA A 170 -10.26 -11.31 12.16
N ARG A 171 -10.12 -10.26 12.96
CA ARG A 171 -11.27 -9.64 13.60
C ARG A 171 -12.07 -8.80 12.60
N TYR A 172 -11.35 -8.16 11.66
CA TYR A 172 -11.87 -7.33 10.59
C TYR A 172 -11.15 -7.60 9.28
#